data_867f6009848b3ba14b8bd45592bef0e5
#
_entry.id   867f6009848b3ba14b8bd45592bef0e5
#
_cell.length_a   1.000
_cell.length_b   1.000
_cell.length_c   1.000
_cell.angle_alpha   90.00
_cell.angle_beta   90.00
_cell.angle_gamma   90.00
#
_symmetry.space_group_name_H-M   'P 1'
#
loop_
_entity.id
_entity.type
_entity.pdbx_description
1 polymer ?
#
loop_
_entity_poly.entity_id
_entity_poly.type
_entity_poly.pdbx_seq_one_letter_code
_entity_poly.pdbx_strand_id
1 'polypeptide(L)'
;MEHIWIRVLSIYGPCDGPNTMVMSTINKLLAGETAETTKGEQLWDYLFSKDAGKAFYLAGENGKNGAVYCLGSGQKYPLHEYITKIREATAPEAVIHFGAVPYAENQVMHLCADITSLQEDTGFEPETSFEDGIRQTVNWYKKERVGEKE
;
A
#
# COMPACT_ATOMS: atom_id res chain seq x y z
N MET A 1 -1.98 23.69 -23.38
CA MET A 1 -2.19 22.37 -22.78
C MET A 1 -1.97 22.50 -21.29
N GLU A 2 -2.92 22.09 -20.48
CA GLU A 2 -2.75 22.06 -19.01
C GLU A 2 -2.17 20.71 -18.61
N HIS A 3 -1.36 20.69 -17.55
CA HIS A 3 -0.75 19.47 -17.06
C HIS A 3 -0.56 19.52 -15.53
N ILE A 4 -0.64 18.37 -14.90
CA ILE A 4 -0.40 18.15 -13.48
C ILE A 4 0.51 16.93 -13.34
N TRP A 5 1.51 17.03 -12.48
CA TRP A 5 2.37 15.90 -12.13
C TRP A 5 1.95 15.30 -10.80
N ILE A 6 1.75 13.99 -10.76
CA ILE A 6 1.47 13.26 -9.52
C ILE A 6 2.62 12.29 -9.24
N ARG A 7 3.31 12.49 -8.12
CA ARG A 7 4.36 11.60 -7.61
C ARG A 7 3.70 10.57 -6.71
N VAL A 8 3.50 9.39 -7.26
CA VAL A 8 2.86 8.27 -6.58
C VAL A 8 3.88 7.58 -5.69
N LEU A 9 3.59 7.43 -4.39
CA LEU A 9 4.39 6.65 -3.46
C LEU A 9 3.94 5.17 -3.48
N SER A 10 3.64 4.59 -2.32
CA SER A 10 3.29 3.17 -2.23
C SER A 10 1.78 2.97 -2.25
N ILE A 11 1.26 2.54 -3.38
CA ILE A 11 -0.14 2.14 -3.54
C ILE A 11 -0.23 0.62 -3.44
N TYR A 12 -1.27 0.12 -2.77
CA TYR A 12 -1.60 -1.30 -2.68
C TYR A 12 -3.09 -1.52 -2.96
N GLY A 13 -3.46 -2.74 -3.35
CA GLY A 13 -4.86 -3.08 -3.57
C GLY A 13 -5.05 -4.26 -4.52
N PRO A 14 -6.28 -4.51 -4.97
CA PRO A 14 -6.56 -5.46 -6.04
C PRO A 14 -5.71 -5.17 -7.29
N CYS A 15 -5.26 -6.23 -7.97
CA CYS A 15 -4.41 -6.18 -9.15
C CYS A 15 -2.97 -5.65 -8.91
N ASP A 16 -2.52 -5.54 -7.65
CA ASP A 16 -1.14 -5.17 -7.36
C ASP A 16 -0.16 -6.26 -7.81
N GLY A 17 1.08 -5.85 -8.12
CA GLY A 17 2.11 -6.76 -8.60
C GLY A 17 2.49 -7.85 -7.59
N PRO A 18 2.74 -9.10 -8.02
CA PRO A 18 2.97 -10.24 -7.12
C PRO A 18 4.24 -10.10 -6.26
N ASN A 19 5.16 -9.24 -6.68
CA ASN A 19 6.46 -9.03 -6.02
C ASN A 19 6.49 -7.85 -5.04
N THR A 20 5.37 -7.11 -4.88
CA THR A 20 5.29 -6.07 -3.86
C THR A 20 5.32 -6.69 -2.46
N MET A 21 5.72 -5.94 -1.45
CA MET A 21 5.74 -6.43 -0.06
C MET A 21 4.36 -6.94 0.36
N VAL A 22 3.31 -6.20 0.04
CA VAL A 22 1.92 -6.56 0.39
C VAL A 22 1.54 -7.89 -0.27
N MET A 23 1.65 -7.99 -1.59
CA MET A 23 1.20 -9.16 -2.32
C MET A 23 2.09 -10.39 -2.08
N SER A 24 3.41 -10.22 -1.99
CA SER A 24 4.32 -11.33 -1.67
C SER A 24 4.06 -11.91 -0.28
N THR A 25 3.73 -11.05 0.69
CA THR A 25 3.34 -11.49 2.04
C THR A 25 2.02 -12.26 2.00
N ILE A 26 0.98 -11.72 1.34
CA ILE A 26 -0.30 -12.41 1.17
C ILE A 26 -0.11 -13.77 0.51
N ASN A 27 0.67 -13.84 -0.56
CA ASN A 27 0.91 -15.08 -1.31
C ASN A 27 1.56 -16.17 -0.46
N LYS A 28 2.61 -15.83 0.29
CA LYS A 28 3.29 -16.77 1.20
C LYS A 28 2.33 -17.27 2.28
N LEU A 29 1.60 -16.38 2.92
CA LEU A 29 0.65 -16.73 3.97
C LEU A 29 -0.48 -17.62 3.47
N LEU A 30 -1.02 -17.38 2.26
CA LEU A 30 -2.05 -18.23 1.65
C LEU A 30 -1.51 -19.57 1.19
N ALA A 31 -0.21 -19.67 0.90
CA ALA A 31 0.45 -20.93 0.58
C ALA A 31 0.81 -21.76 1.84
N GLY A 32 0.58 -21.23 3.04
CA GLY A 32 1.00 -21.85 4.31
C GLY A 32 2.51 -21.76 4.54
N GLU A 33 3.19 -20.88 3.83
CA GLU A 33 4.62 -20.65 3.95
C GLU A 33 4.92 -19.65 5.06
N THR A 34 6.09 -19.78 5.68
CA THR A 34 6.59 -18.77 6.63
C THR A 34 7.05 -17.53 5.88
N ALA A 35 6.57 -16.37 6.31
CA ALA A 35 7.04 -15.10 5.77
C ALA A 35 8.28 -14.62 6.55
N GLU A 36 9.42 -14.60 5.89
CA GLU A 36 10.66 -14.02 6.40
C GLU A 36 10.79 -12.58 5.94
N THR A 37 11.08 -11.67 6.87
CA THR A 37 11.14 -10.23 6.60
C THR A 37 12.36 -9.60 7.31
N THR A 38 12.66 -8.35 6.96
CA THR A 38 13.54 -7.50 7.78
C THR A 38 12.89 -7.25 9.13
N LYS A 39 13.54 -6.53 10.04
CA LYS A 39 12.95 -6.14 11.32
C LYS A 39 11.66 -5.31 11.17
N GLY A 40 11.45 -4.70 9.99
CA GLY A 40 10.26 -3.91 9.70
C GLY A 40 10.20 -2.57 10.43
N GLU A 41 11.34 -2.01 10.79
CA GLU A 41 11.46 -0.71 11.49
C GLU A 41 11.28 0.49 10.55
N GLN A 42 11.32 0.25 9.21
CA GLN A 42 11.12 1.30 8.22
C GLN A 42 9.75 1.95 8.40
N LEU A 43 9.71 3.26 8.45
CA LEU A 43 8.47 4.03 8.45
C LEU A 43 7.98 4.17 7.01
N TRP A 44 6.78 3.68 6.74
CA TRP A 44 6.23 3.61 5.39
C TRP A 44 4.81 4.15 5.32
N ASP A 45 4.46 4.71 4.17
CA ASP A 45 3.13 5.25 3.87
C ASP A 45 2.50 4.40 2.77
N TYR A 46 1.37 3.77 3.06
CA TYR A 46 0.59 3.00 2.10
C TYR A 46 -0.77 3.64 1.85
N LEU A 47 -1.13 3.81 0.58
CA LEU A 47 -2.44 4.30 0.15
C LEU A 47 -3.20 3.20 -0.59
N PHE A 48 -4.47 3.01 -0.27
CA PHE A 48 -5.32 2.06 -0.99
C PHE A 48 -5.62 2.51 -2.42
N SER A 49 -5.62 1.59 -3.37
CA SER A 49 -5.74 1.89 -4.81
C SER A 49 -7.02 2.63 -5.19
N LYS A 50 -8.14 2.39 -4.48
CA LYS A 50 -9.39 3.11 -4.71
C LYS A 50 -9.27 4.60 -4.34
N ASP A 51 -8.62 4.90 -3.21
CA ASP A 51 -8.37 6.28 -2.79
C ASP A 51 -7.38 6.97 -3.74
N ALA A 52 -6.38 6.23 -4.24
CA ALA A 52 -5.50 6.74 -5.27
C ALA A 52 -6.27 7.12 -6.56
N GLY A 53 -7.18 6.28 -7.01
CA GLY A 53 -8.06 6.60 -8.15
C GLY A 53 -8.90 7.84 -7.91
N LYS A 54 -9.44 8.02 -6.70
CA LYS A 54 -10.16 9.23 -6.30
C LYS A 54 -9.26 10.47 -6.34
N ALA A 55 -8.01 10.35 -5.87
CA ALA A 55 -7.04 11.46 -5.91
C ALA A 55 -6.73 11.89 -7.35
N PHE A 56 -6.53 10.94 -8.27
CA PHE A 56 -6.33 11.25 -9.69
C PHE A 56 -7.54 11.98 -10.30
N TYR A 57 -8.75 11.51 -10.01
CA TYR A 57 -9.98 12.15 -10.46
C TYR A 57 -10.08 13.59 -9.94
N LEU A 58 -9.89 13.80 -8.64
CA LEU A 58 -9.99 15.13 -8.04
C LEU A 58 -8.88 16.07 -8.53
N ALA A 59 -7.66 15.56 -8.75
CA ALA A 59 -6.59 16.35 -9.33
C ALA A 59 -6.91 16.79 -10.77
N GLY A 60 -7.58 15.95 -11.55
CA GLY A 60 -8.06 16.30 -12.90
C GLY A 60 -9.15 17.36 -12.88
N GLU A 61 -10.06 17.31 -11.89
CA GLU A 61 -11.18 18.27 -11.78
C GLU A 61 -10.76 19.63 -11.20
N ASN A 62 -9.95 19.61 -10.14
CA ASN A 62 -9.72 20.78 -9.28
C ASN A 62 -8.23 21.18 -9.15
N GLY A 63 -7.32 20.36 -9.66
CA GLY A 63 -5.88 20.60 -9.51
C GLY A 63 -5.40 21.82 -10.30
N LYS A 64 -4.33 22.42 -9.83
CA LYS A 64 -3.76 23.62 -10.47
C LYS A 64 -2.84 23.24 -11.63
N ASN A 65 -2.99 23.93 -12.76
CA ASN A 65 -2.11 23.75 -13.91
C ASN A 65 -0.64 23.98 -13.53
N GLY A 66 0.23 23.05 -13.90
CA GLY A 66 1.66 23.05 -13.60
C GLY A 66 2.02 22.58 -12.19
N ALA A 67 1.03 22.20 -11.37
CA ALA A 67 1.29 21.70 -10.03
C ALA A 67 1.99 20.33 -10.03
N VAL A 68 2.71 20.07 -8.94
CA VAL A 68 3.32 18.77 -8.63
C VAL A 68 2.79 18.31 -7.29
N TYR A 69 1.96 17.28 -7.26
CA TYR A 69 1.39 16.71 -6.05
C TYR A 69 2.10 15.41 -5.66
N CYS A 70 2.33 15.21 -4.36
CA CYS A 70 2.68 13.90 -3.83
C CYS A 70 1.41 13.14 -3.47
N LEU A 71 1.36 11.84 -3.79
CA LEU A 71 0.23 10.96 -3.53
C LEU A 71 0.63 9.81 -2.60
N GLY A 72 0.02 9.78 -1.44
CA GLY A 72 0.11 8.78 -0.39
C GLY A 72 -1.06 8.97 0.57
N SER A 73 -1.03 8.30 1.72
CA SER A 73 -2.02 8.50 2.77
C SER A 73 -1.70 9.70 3.67
N GLY A 74 -0.47 10.20 3.64
CA GLY A 74 0.04 11.20 4.58
C GLY A 74 0.31 10.64 5.99
N GLN A 75 0.11 9.33 6.19
CA GLN A 75 0.35 8.65 7.46
C GLN A 75 1.45 7.59 7.28
N LYS A 76 2.29 7.46 8.29
CA LYS A 76 3.39 6.48 8.28
C LYS A 76 3.37 5.64 9.54
N TYR A 77 3.57 4.34 9.35
CA TYR A 77 3.72 3.39 10.44
C TYR A 77 4.95 2.51 10.18
N PRO A 78 5.51 1.88 11.22
CA PRO A 78 6.54 0.86 11.04
C PRO A 78 6.05 -0.27 10.14
N LEU A 79 6.90 -0.74 9.25
CA LEU A 79 6.53 -1.76 8.26
C LEU A 79 6.05 -3.07 8.91
N HIS A 80 6.59 -3.42 10.09
CA HIS A 80 6.14 -4.60 10.84
C HIS A 80 4.68 -4.52 11.28
N GLU A 81 4.13 -3.32 11.52
CA GLU A 81 2.71 -3.14 11.83
C GLU A 81 1.84 -3.47 10.61
N TYR A 82 2.21 -2.99 9.43
CA TYR A 82 1.52 -3.34 8.18
C TYR A 82 1.55 -4.84 7.92
N ILE A 83 2.72 -5.48 8.09
CA ILE A 83 2.89 -6.92 7.90
C ILE A 83 2.02 -7.70 8.89
N THR A 84 1.93 -7.24 10.14
CA THR A 84 1.06 -7.84 11.16
C THR A 84 -0.42 -7.76 10.74
N LYS A 85 -0.88 -6.60 10.27
CA LYS A 85 -2.26 -6.43 9.78
C LYS A 85 -2.55 -7.30 8.54
N ILE A 86 -1.57 -7.47 7.64
CA ILE A 86 -1.68 -8.40 6.51
C ILE A 86 -1.86 -9.83 7.00
N ARG A 87 -1.06 -10.28 7.98
CA ARG A 87 -1.20 -11.62 8.58
C ARG A 87 -2.59 -11.81 9.18
N GLU A 88 -3.06 -10.85 9.99
CA GLU A 88 -4.38 -10.90 10.64
C GLU A 88 -5.53 -11.03 9.63
N ALA A 89 -5.44 -10.33 8.50
CA ALA A 89 -6.44 -10.40 7.43
C ALA A 89 -6.35 -11.66 6.56
N THR A 90 -5.17 -12.30 6.49
CA THR A 90 -4.90 -13.40 5.53
C THR A 90 -4.93 -14.76 6.19
N ALA A 91 -4.10 -14.94 7.23
CA ALA A 91 -3.90 -16.17 7.99
C ALA A 91 -3.43 -15.83 9.42
N PRO A 92 -4.34 -15.55 10.37
CA PRO A 92 -4.02 -15.05 11.71
C PRO A 92 -3.05 -15.93 12.51
N GLU A 93 -3.12 -17.27 12.29
CA GLU A 93 -2.27 -18.24 12.99
C GLU A 93 -0.88 -18.44 12.35
N ALA A 94 -0.63 -17.78 11.21
CA ALA A 94 0.65 -17.92 10.51
C ALA A 94 1.78 -17.22 11.28
N VAL A 95 2.98 -17.79 11.18
CA VAL A 95 4.18 -17.22 11.81
C VAL A 95 4.90 -16.31 10.83
N ILE A 96 5.33 -15.15 11.30
CA ILE A 96 6.21 -14.24 10.57
C ILE A 96 7.53 -14.14 11.33
N HIS A 97 8.63 -14.33 10.61
CA HIS A 97 9.97 -14.20 11.16
C HIS A 97 10.54 -12.80 10.84
N PHE A 98 10.31 -11.87 11.74
CA PHE A 98 10.90 -10.54 11.66
C PHE A 98 12.41 -10.60 11.94
N GLY A 99 13.20 -9.90 11.13
CA GLY A 99 14.65 -9.83 11.27
C GLY A 99 15.41 -11.03 10.68
N ALA A 100 14.72 -11.96 10.03
CA ALA A 100 15.35 -13.08 9.33
C ALA A 100 16.11 -12.63 8.08
N VAL A 101 15.65 -11.52 7.47
CA VAL A 101 16.30 -10.91 6.32
C VAL A 101 17.04 -9.64 6.76
N PRO A 102 18.33 -9.48 6.47
CA PRO A 102 19.06 -8.26 6.78
C PRO A 102 18.57 -7.10 5.91
N TYR A 103 18.75 -5.86 6.39
CA TYR A 103 18.52 -4.69 5.56
C TYR A 103 19.55 -4.63 4.42
N ALA A 104 19.09 -4.17 3.25
CA ALA A 104 20.02 -3.82 2.17
C ALA A 104 20.89 -2.61 2.58
N GLU A 105 22.08 -2.50 2.03
CA GLU A 105 23.03 -1.43 2.35
C GLU A 105 22.42 -0.02 2.14
N ASN A 106 21.60 0.12 1.10
CA ASN A 106 20.91 1.38 0.76
C ASN A 106 19.41 1.33 1.10
N GLN A 107 19.03 0.66 2.19
CA GLN A 107 17.63 0.53 2.57
C GLN A 107 17.00 1.89 2.88
N VAL A 108 15.91 2.23 2.19
CA VAL A 108 15.08 3.39 2.54
C VAL A 108 14.38 3.10 3.87
N MET A 109 14.66 3.92 4.88
CA MET A 109 14.11 3.75 6.23
C MET A 109 12.92 4.65 6.49
N HIS A 110 12.63 5.61 5.62
CA HIS A 110 11.53 6.55 5.79
C HIS A 110 10.93 6.97 4.46
N LEU A 111 9.67 6.67 4.24
CA LEU A 111 8.88 7.11 3.10
C LEU A 111 7.50 7.55 3.59
N CYS A 112 7.17 8.84 3.40
CA CYS A 112 5.86 9.40 3.70
C CYS A 112 5.56 10.54 2.72
N ALA A 113 4.36 10.56 2.15
CA ALA A 113 3.91 11.64 1.29
C ALA A 113 3.54 12.87 2.13
N ASP A 114 3.97 14.03 1.70
CA ASP A 114 3.33 15.28 2.08
C ASP A 114 2.22 15.56 1.07
N ILE A 115 0.98 15.31 1.49
CA ILE A 115 -0.22 15.47 0.66
C ILE A 115 -0.92 16.82 0.86
N THR A 116 -0.34 17.73 1.64
CA THR A 116 -0.97 19.00 2.01
C THR A 116 -1.45 19.79 0.79
N SER A 117 -0.59 19.98 -0.20
CA SER A 117 -0.97 20.74 -1.42
C SER A 117 -2.06 20.03 -2.23
N LEU A 118 -2.07 18.70 -2.27
CA LEU A 118 -3.12 17.93 -2.93
C LEU A 118 -4.47 18.11 -2.19
N GLN A 119 -4.45 18.07 -0.86
CA GLN A 119 -5.64 18.29 -0.03
C GLN A 119 -6.21 19.70 -0.19
N GLU A 120 -5.35 20.72 -0.05
CA GLU A 120 -5.75 22.12 -0.15
C GLU A 120 -6.33 22.48 -1.52
N ASP A 121 -5.72 22.00 -2.60
CA ASP A 121 -6.12 22.35 -3.95
C ASP A 121 -7.32 21.53 -4.45
N THR A 122 -7.46 20.28 -4.01
CA THR A 122 -8.43 19.34 -4.61
C THR A 122 -9.50 18.82 -3.64
N GLY A 123 -9.32 19.03 -2.35
CA GLY A 123 -10.19 18.46 -1.32
C GLY A 123 -9.99 16.94 -1.15
N PHE A 124 -8.86 16.38 -1.60
CA PHE A 124 -8.57 14.95 -1.45
C PHE A 124 -8.39 14.59 0.02
N GLU A 125 -9.08 13.54 0.45
CA GLU A 125 -8.88 12.90 1.75
C GLU A 125 -8.85 11.38 1.56
N PRO A 126 -7.83 10.67 2.10
CA PRO A 126 -7.84 9.22 2.17
C PRO A 126 -9.01 8.72 3.03
N GLU A 127 -9.81 7.79 2.53
CA GLU A 127 -11.03 7.31 3.21
C GLU A 127 -10.90 5.89 3.72
N THR A 128 -9.97 5.12 3.14
CA THR A 128 -9.83 3.69 3.43
C THR A 128 -8.68 3.45 4.40
N SER A 129 -9.00 2.89 5.57
CA SER A 129 -7.96 2.42 6.51
C SER A 129 -7.13 1.30 5.89
N PHE A 130 -5.90 1.10 6.37
CA PHE A 130 -5.07 -0.01 5.87
C PHE A 130 -5.74 -1.37 6.12
N GLU A 131 -6.38 -1.53 7.28
CA GLU A 131 -7.11 -2.74 7.65
C GLU A 131 -8.27 -3.05 6.70
N ASP A 132 -9.03 -2.04 6.30
CA ASP A 132 -10.16 -2.20 5.37
C ASP A 132 -9.66 -2.47 3.95
N GLY A 133 -8.64 -1.77 3.51
CA GLY A 133 -8.04 -1.96 2.20
C GLY A 133 -7.39 -3.34 2.05
N ILE A 134 -6.68 -3.81 3.09
CA ILE A 134 -6.05 -5.14 3.04
C ILE A 134 -7.09 -6.26 3.04
N ARG A 135 -8.20 -6.13 3.80
CA ARG A 135 -9.32 -7.09 3.74
C ARG A 135 -9.92 -7.16 2.34
N GLN A 136 -10.14 -6.02 1.69
CA GLN A 136 -10.64 -5.97 0.32
C GLN A 136 -9.66 -6.64 -0.66
N THR A 137 -8.36 -6.36 -0.53
CA THR A 137 -7.31 -6.94 -1.36
C THR A 137 -7.24 -8.47 -1.22
N VAL A 138 -7.23 -8.97 0.01
CA VAL A 138 -7.20 -10.42 0.30
C VAL A 138 -8.46 -11.12 -0.22
N ASN A 139 -9.64 -10.52 -0.03
CA ASN A 139 -10.90 -11.08 -0.51
C ASN A 139 -10.95 -11.15 -2.04
N TRP A 140 -10.49 -10.11 -2.72
CA TRP A 140 -10.37 -10.09 -4.18
C TRP A 140 -9.42 -11.21 -4.65
N TYR A 141 -8.24 -11.32 -4.07
CA TYR A 141 -7.23 -12.29 -4.45
C TYR A 141 -7.70 -13.74 -4.23
N LYS A 142 -8.42 -14.01 -3.13
CA LYS A 142 -9.01 -15.35 -2.89
C LYS A 142 -10.05 -15.72 -3.95
N LYS A 143 -10.84 -14.76 -4.44
CA LYS A 143 -11.85 -14.99 -5.50
C LYS A 143 -11.21 -15.28 -6.84
N GLU A 144 -10.18 -14.51 -7.24
CA GLU A 144 -9.46 -14.75 -8.49
C GLU A 144 -8.82 -16.13 -8.54
N ARG A 145 -8.18 -16.56 -7.44
CA ARG A 145 -7.59 -17.91 -7.36
C ARG A 145 -8.61 -19.05 -7.46
N VAL A 146 -9.84 -18.82 -7.09
CA VAL A 146 -10.92 -19.82 -7.24
C VAL A 146 -11.39 -19.88 -8.69
N GLY A 147 -11.49 -18.73 -9.37
CA GLY A 147 -11.90 -18.64 -10.78
C GLY A 147 -10.87 -19.20 -11.78
N GLU A 148 -9.58 -19.26 -11.42
CA GLU A 148 -8.52 -19.86 -12.26
C GLU A 148 -8.48 -21.39 -12.19
N LYS A 149 -9.28 -22.03 -11.32
CA LYS A 149 -9.31 -23.49 -11.14
C LYS A 149 -10.52 -24.17 -11.79
N GLU A 150 -11.38 -23.41 -12.44
CA GLU A 150 -12.48 -23.90 -13.30
C GLU A 150 -12.13 -23.75 -14.79
#